data_1909a760e8f4c3fe33088c3e03f2b525
#
_entry.id   1909a760e8f4c3fe33088c3e03f2b525
#
_cell.length_a   1.000
_cell.length_b   1.000
_cell.length_c   1.000
_cell.angle_alpha   90.00
_cell.angle_beta   90.00
_cell.angle_gamma   90.00
#
_symmetry.space_group_name_H-M   'P 1'
#
loop_
_entity.id
_entity.type
_entity.pdbx_description
1 polymer ?
#
loop_
_entity_poly.entity_id
_entity_poly.type
_entity_poly.pdbx_seq_one_letter_code
_entity_poly.pdbx_strand_id
1 'polypeptide(L)'
;MGAGLVASYGTLAWFASRFLYPKRDEEGAWLFVCTVNRLEPGSSLLFKIPGGETIAVARNGRGADAGDFVALSSTCPHLGCQVHWEANKDRFFCPCHNGAFDRGGKAIAGPPAQAGTDLKQYRLRVDGSLLYINVPSELLAKAEPNGKPAREARGELHGRIVERVAVRGPGHDPCLAPRNPETSREC
;
A
#
# COMPACT_ATOMS: atom_id res chain seq x y z
N MET A 1 -27.91 -2.64 53.55
CA MET A 1 -28.31 -1.90 52.34
C MET A 1 -27.13 -1.31 51.55
N GLY A 2 -26.02 -0.90 52.17
CA GLY A 2 -24.86 -0.29 51.46
C GLY A 2 -24.16 -1.19 50.45
N ALA A 3 -24.02 -2.50 50.72
CA ALA A 3 -23.30 -3.42 49.83
C ALA A 3 -24.01 -3.62 48.49
N GLY A 4 -25.34 -3.60 48.42
CA GLY A 4 -26.09 -3.74 47.19
C GLY A 4 -25.96 -2.52 46.26
N LEU A 5 -25.90 -1.30 46.85
CA LEU A 5 -25.70 -0.08 46.10
C LEU A 5 -24.31 -0.02 45.48
N VAL A 6 -23.26 -0.40 46.21
CA VAL A 6 -21.88 -0.45 45.70
C VAL A 6 -21.76 -1.47 44.56
N ALA A 7 -22.38 -2.64 44.70
CA ALA A 7 -22.37 -3.65 43.64
C ALA A 7 -23.07 -3.17 42.35
N SER A 8 -24.24 -2.54 42.48
CA SER A 8 -25.03 -2.10 41.31
C SER A 8 -24.37 -0.92 40.60
N TYR A 9 -23.89 0.11 41.33
CA TYR A 9 -23.19 1.24 40.71
C TYR A 9 -21.80 0.84 40.19
N GLY A 10 -21.12 -0.11 40.88
CA GLY A 10 -19.84 -0.65 40.42
C GLY A 10 -19.96 -1.40 39.09
N THR A 11 -20.96 -2.26 38.94
CA THR A 11 -21.21 -2.95 37.68
C THR A 11 -21.62 -2.00 36.55
N LEU A 12 -22.47 -1.01 36.85
CA LEU A 12 -22.86 0.00 35.88
C LEU A 12 -21.65 0.83 35.40
N ALA A 13 -20.81 1.29 36.32
CA ALA A 13 -19.58 2.04 36.02
C ALA A 13 -18.60 1.18 35.20
N TRP A 14 -18.48 -0.11 35.51
CA TRP A 14 -17.63 -1.04 34.76
C TRP A 14 -18.14 -1.22 33.33
N PHE A 15 -19.44 -1.43 33.11
CA PHE A 15 -20.02 -1.52 31.78
C PHE A 15 -19.89 -0.21 31.03
N ALA A 16 -20.16 0.92 31.68
CA ALA A 16 -20.01 2.25 31.08
C ALA A 16 -18.56 2.50 30.66
N SER A 17 -17.58 2.13 31.48
CA SER A 17 -16.17 2.28 31.13
C SER A 17 -15.76 1.42 29.94
N ARG A 18 -16.27 0.18 29.84
CA ARG A 18 -16.01 -0.71 28.69
C ARG A 18 -16.65 -0.18 27.41
N PHE A 19 -17.81 0.46 27.50
CA PHE A 19 -18.50 1.05 26.37
C PHE A 19 -17.90 2.39 25.92
N LEU A 20 -17.54 3.26 26.88
CA LEU A 20 -16.99 4.60 26.60
C LEU A 20 -15.51 4.54 26.22
N TYR A 21 -14.77 3.54 26.71
CA TYR A 21 -13.35 3.32 26.43
C TYR A 21 -13.15 1.93 25.84
N PRO A 22 -13.67 1.68 24.61
CA PRO A 22 -13.35 0.42 23.94
C PRO A 22 -11.83 0.34 23.81
N LYS A 23 -11.24 -0.80 24.20
CA LYS A 23 -9.85 -1.08 23.85
C LYS A 23 -9.77 -0.99 22.34
N ARG A 24 -9.04 -0.02 21.84
CA ARG A 24 -8.66 -0.03 20.43
C ARG A 24 -7.78 -1.26 20.26
N ASP A 25 -8.32 -2.27 19.61
CA ASP A 25 -7.51 -3.37 19.15
C ASP A 25 -6.48 -2.74 18.22
N GLU A 26 -5.21 -2.75 18.64
CA GLU A 26 -4.07 -2.33 17.81
C GLU A 26 -3.88 -3.28 16.62
N GLU A 27 -4.73 -4.28 16.52
CA GLU A 27 -4.84 -5.16 15.36
C GLU A 27 -5.43 -4.35 14.21
N GLY A 28 -4.53 -3.77 13.40
CA GLY A 28 -4.91 -3.14 12.14
C GLY A 28 -5.66 -4.11 11.24
N ALA A 29 -6.30 -3.60 10.20
CA ALA A 29 -6.98 -4.44 9.22
C ALA A 29 -5.96 -5.10 8.28
N TRP A 30 -6.22 -6.37 7.95
CA TRP A 30 -5.48 -7.10 6.93
C TRP A 30 -6.05 -6.78 5.55
N LEU A 31 -5.25 -6.14 4.72
CA LEU A 31 -5.61 -5.79 3.34
C LEU A 31 -4.90 -6.75 2.38
N PHE A 32 -5.64 -7.22 1.38
CA PHE A 32 -5.07 -8.01 0.29
C PHE A 32 -4.18 -7.12 -0.60
N VAL A 33 -2.96 -7.58 -0.87
CA VAL A 33 -1.98 -6.88 -1.71
C VAL A 33 -1.96 -7.50 -3.11
N CYS A 34 -1.53 -8.75 -3.22
CA CYS A 34 -1.43 -9.47 -4.49
C CYS A 34 -1.26 -10.98 -4.24
N THR A 35 -1.23 -11.76 -5.31
CA THR A 35 -0.79 -13.16 -5.24
C THR A 35 0.74 -13.22 -5.19
N VAL A 36 1.28 -14.17 -4.42
CA VAL A 36 2.72 -14.40 -4.24
C VAL A 36 3.45 -14.55 -5.59
N ASN A 37 2.82 -15.24 -6.55
CA ASN A 37 3.41 -15.50 -7.87
C ASN A 37 3.49 -14.25 -8.76
N ARG A 38 2.77 -13.18 -8.43
CA ARG A 38 2.80 -11.92 -9.19
C ARG A 38 4.06 -11.09 -8.91
N LEU A 39 4.69 -11.33 -7.77
CA LEU A 39 5.88 -10.58 -7.37
C LEU A 39 7.11 -11.47 -7.52
N GLU A 40 7.92 -11.22 -8.54
CA GLU A 40 9.16 -11.96 -8.79
C GLU A 40 10.22 -11.65 -7.72
N PRO A 41 11.13 -12.60 -7.40
CA PRO A 41 12.25 -12.32 -6.51
C PRO A 41 13.09 -11.13 -6.99
N GLY A 42 13.36 -10.18 -6.09
CA GLY A 42 14.08 -8.94 -6.40
C GLY A 42 13.21 -7.82 -6.97
N SER A 43 11.93 -8.08 -7.26
CA SER A 43 10.99 -7.05 -7.71
C SER A 43 10.24 -6.39 -6.55
N SER A 44 9.61 -5.26 -6.83
CA SER A 44 8.76 -4.55 -5.89
C SER A 44 7.49 -4.04 -6.58
N LEU A 45 6.44 -3.86 -5.80
CA LEU A 45 5.22 -3.18 -6.21
C LEU A 45 4.87 -2.06 -5.23
N LEU A 46 4.22 -1.02 -5.72
CA LEU A 46 3.66 0.04 -4.90
C LEU A 46 2.19 -0.27 -4.59
N PHE A 47 1.89 -0.39 -3.31
CA PHE A 47 0.55 -0.61 -2.80
C PHE A 47 0.04 0.65 -2.13
N LYS A 48 -1.05 1.21 -2.64
CA LYS A 48 -1.67 2.40 -2.05
C LYS A 48 -2.81 1.97 -1.14
N ILE A 49 -2.69 2.33 0.14
CA ILE A 49 -3.76 2.08 1.11
C ILE A 49 -4.88 3.12 0.99
N PRO A 50 -6.10 2.80 1.44
CA PRO A 50 -7.24 3.74 1.40
C PRO A 50 -6.94 5.10 2.04
N GLY A 51 -6.14 5.16 3.11
CA GLY A 51 -5.68 6.38 3.76
C GLY A 51 -4.69 7.25 2.97
N GLY A 52 -4.40 6.89 1.71
CA GLY A 52 -3.57 7.65 0.78
C GLY A 52 -2.08 7.38 0.87
N GLU A 53 -1.59 6.72 1.93
CA GLU A 53 -0.18 6.35 2.05
C GLU A 53 0.19 5.27 1.03
N THR A 54 1.38 5.38 0.44
CA THR A 54 1.92 4.39 -0.49
C THR A 54 2.97 3.56 0.22
N ILE A 55 2.87 2.24 0.06
CA ILE A 55 3.75 1.25 0.67
C ILE A 55 4.46 0.50 -0.46
N ALA A 56 5.77 0.40 -0.38
CA ALA A 56 6.56 -0.43 -1.27
C ALA A 56 6.62 -1.84 -0.70
N VAL A 57 6.09 -2.81 -1.43
CA VAL A 57 6.16 -4.23 -1.09
C VAL A 57 7.19 -4.87 -2.01
N ALA A 58 8.31 -5.35 -1.46
CA ALA A 58 9.39 -5.97 -2.20
C ALA A 58 9.53 -7.45 -1.81
N ARG A 59 9.90 -8.30 -2.77
CA ARG A 59 10.24 -9.71 -2.53
C ARG A 59 11.74 -9.86 -2.49
N ASN A 60 12.28 -10.13 -1.30
CA ASN A 60 13.72 -10.30 -1.07
C ASN A 60 14.15 -11.76 -1.18
N GLY A 61 13.26 -12.69 -0.82
CA GLY A 61 13.52 -14.14 -0.84
C GLY A 61 12.95 -14.83 -2.07
N ARG A 62 13.32 -16.11 -2.23
CA ARG A 62 12.82 -16.99 -3.29
C ARG A 62 11.68 -17.89 -2.82
N GLY A 63 11.47 -18.00 -1.51
CA GLY A 63 10.38 -18.75 -0.91
C GLY A 63 9.03 -18.05 -1.07
N ALA A 64 7.99 -18.65 -0.51
CA ALA A 64 6.62 -18.14 -0.55
C ALA A 64 6.13 -17.71 0.84
N ASP A 65 7.02 -17.66 1.83
CA ASP A 65 6.69 -17.31 3.19
C ASP A 65 6.67 -15.77 3.41
N ALA A 66 5.99 -15.33 4.45
CA ALA A 66 5.92 -13.90 4.78
C ALA A 66 7.30 -13.26 5.00
N GLY A 67 8.30 -14.04 5.46
CA GLY A 67 9.69 -13.60 5.64
C GLY A 67 10.45 -13.29 4.35
N ASP A 68 9.96 -13.78 3.20
CA ASP A 68 10.54 -13.47 1.89
C ASP A 68 10.11 -12.12 1.34
N PHE A 69 9.15 -11.48 1.99
CA PHE A 69 8.61 -10.18 1.58
C PHE A 69 8.88 -9.12 2.64
N VAL A 70 9.03 -7.89 2.20
CA VAL A 70 9.12 -6.71 3.07
C VAL A 70 8.14 -5.64 2.58
N ALA A 71 7.45 -5.00 3.52
CA ALA A 71 6.56 -3.90 3.23
C ALA A 71 7.03 -2.66 3.98
N LEU A 72 7.43 -1.64 3.26
CA LEU A 72 7.99 -0.41 3.80
C LEU A 72 7.20 0.80 3.32
N SER A 73 7.06 1.80 4.19
CA SER A 73 6.52 3.09 3.76
C SER A 73 7.36 3.66 2.61
N SER A 74 6.70 4.08 1.54
CA SER A 74 7.34 4.78 0.40
C SER A 74 7.59 6.25 0.71
N THR A 75 7.36 6.68 1.97
CA THR A 75 7.56 8.05 2.42
C THR A 75 8.84 8.17 3.22
N CYS A 76 9.76 9.01 2.76
CA CYS A 76 11.02 9.27 3.45
C CYS A 76 10.76 9.97 4.80
N PRO A 77 11.30 9.46 5.91
CA PRO A 77 11.08 10.05 7.22
C PRO A 77 11.75 11.43 7.40
N HIS A 78 12.65 11.83 6.52
CA HIS A 78 13.30 13.13 6.59
C HIS A 78 12.33 14.30 6.31
N LEU A 79 11.76 14.37 5.09
CA LEU A 79 10.85 15.45 4.66
C LEU A 79 9.70 14.93 3.78
N GLY A 80 9.32 13.68 3.88
CA GLY A 80 8.14 13.14 3.20
C GLY A 80 8.29 12.87 1.70
N CYS A 81 9.50 12.96 1.14
CA CYS A 81 9.72 12.62 -0.27
C CYS A 81 9.43 11.14 -0.55
N GLN A 82 9.05 10.84 -1.78
CA GLN A 82 8.81 9.46 -2.17
C GLN A 82 10.12 8.69 -2.31
N VAL A 83 10.14 7.50 -1.72
CA VAL A 83 11.24 6.53 -1.79
C VAL A 83 10.87 5.46 -2.80
N HIS A 84 11.82 5.00 -3.60
CA HIS A 84 11.65 3.94 -4.57
C HIS A 84 12.72 2.86 -4.43
N TRP A 85 12.40 1.65 -4.90
CA TRP A 85 13.31 0.52 -4.90
C TRP A 85 14.27 0.59 -6.10
N GLU A 86 15.58 0.52 -5.85
CA GLU A 86 16.63 0.37 -6.87
C GLU A 86 17.13 -1.09 -6.87
N ALA A 87 16.56 -1.93 -7.75
CA ALA A 87 16.91 -3.36 -7.81
C ALA A 87 18.38 -3.62 -8.14
N ASN A 88 19.00 -2.76 -8.94
CA ASN A 88 20.41 -2.86 -9.33
C ASN A 88 21.40 -2.54 -8.21
N LYS A 89 20.96 -1.81 -7.18
CA LYS A 89 21.75 -1.43 -6.01
C LYS A 89 21.24 -2.05 -4.73
N ASP A 90 20.14 -2.81 -4.84
CA ASP A 90 19.56 -3.57 -3.75
C ASP A 90 19.22 -2.72 -2.52
N ARG A 91 18.62 -1.55 -2.78
CA ARG A 91 18.31 -0.56 -1.76
C ARG A 91 17.06 0.23 -2.08
N PHE A 92 16.47 0.84 -1.07
CA PHE A 92 15.50 1.91 -1.22
C PHE A 92 16.21 3.26 -1.27
N PHE A 93 15.81 4.13 -2.19
CA PHE A 93 16.45 5.40 -2.43
C PHE A 93 15.48 6.57 -2.47
N CYS A 94 15.85 7.66 -1.80
CA CYS A 94 15.16 8.94 -1.81
C CYS A 94 16.00 9.97 -2.58
N PRO A 95 15.56 10.45 -3.76
CA PRO A 95 16.37 11.35 -4.60
C PRO A 95 16.47 12.77 -4.05
N CYS A 96 15.58 13.19 -3.14
CA CYS A 96 15.53 14.56 -2.65
C CYS A 96 16.85 14.99 -1.96
N HIS A 97 17.36 14.16 -1.07
CA HIS A 97 18.57 14.45 -0.29
C HIS A 97 19.50 13.22 -0.20
N ASN A 98 19.44 12.35 -1.21
CA ASN A 98 20.26 11.14 -1.29
C ASN A 98 20.12 10.21 -0.07
N GLY A 99 18.91 10.15 0.52
CA GLY A 99 18.60 9.17 1.56
C GLY A 99 18.62 7.77 0.98
N ALA A 100 19.34 6.84 1.59
CA ALA A 100 19.35 5.45 1.20
C ALA A 100 19.05 4.55 2.38
N PHE A 101 18.30 3.47 2.10
CA PHE A 101 17.88 2.48 3.08
C PHE A 101 18.16 1.08 2.52
N ASP A 102 18.53 0.17 3.40
CA ASP A 102 18.73 -1.22 3.01
C ASP A 102 17.41 -1.96 2.68
N ARG A 103 17.48 -3.24 2.36
CA ARG A 103 16.31 -4.09 2.07
C ARG A 103 15.29 -4.13 3.20
N GLY A 104 15.73 -4.00 4.45
CA GLY A 104 14.89 -4.00 5.65
C GLY A 104 14.32 -2.63 5.98
N GLY A 105 14.70 -1.58 5.24
CA GLY A 105 14.26 -0.20 5.50
C GLY A 105 15.13 0.56 6.50
N LYS A 106 16.28 0.00 6.93
CA LYS A 106 17.23 0.68 7.80
C LYS A 106 17.99 1.75 7.03
N ALA A 107 18.06 2.95 7.58
CA ALA A 107 18.78 4.07 6.96
C ALA A 107 20.29 3.82 6.94
N ILE A 108 20.90 3.86 5.76
CA ILE A 108 22.33 3.60 5.53
C ILE A 108 23.09 4.82 4.99
N ALA A 109 22.39 5.81 4.43
CA ALA A 109 23.02 7.03 3.94
C ALA A 109 22.07 8.23 3.95
N GLY A 110 22.66 9.44 3.89
CA GLY A 110 21.93 10.71 3.86
C GLY A 110 21.39 11.17 5.22
N PRO A 111 20.54 12.20 5.23
CA PRO A 111 19.99 12.76 6.45
C PRO A 111 19.22 11.77 7.32
N PRO A 112 18.44 10.79 6.79
CA PRO A 112 17.79 9.78 7.61
C PRO A 112 18.79 8.95 8.42
N ALA A 113 19.94 8.58 7.84
CA ALA A 113 20.97 7.83 8.54
C ALA A 113 21.64 8.64 9.66
N GLN A 114 21.84 9.94 9.43
CA GLN A 114 22.37 10.85 10.45
C GLN A 114 21.41 11.04 11.62
N ALA A 115 20.10 11.05 11.34
CA ALA A 115 19.04 11.16 12.33
C ALA A 115 18.66 9.81 12.99
N GLY A 116 19.19 8.67 12.48
CA GLY A 116 18.83 7.34 12.95
C GLY A 116 17.36 6.98 12.71
N THR A 117 16.76 7.50 11.60
CA THR A 117 15.35 7.29 11.29
C THR A 117 15.19 6.32 10.13
N ASP A 118 14.60 5.16 10.40
CA ASP A 118 14.36 4.09 9.44
C ASP A 118 13.00 4.25 8.75
N LEU A 119 12.79 3.54 7.62
CA LEU A 119 11.48 3.45 6.99
C LEU A 119 10.53 2.65 7.86
N LYS A 120 9.30 3.14 8.00
CA LYS A 120 8.24 2.42 8.72
C LYS A 120 7.96 1.11 8.02
N GLN A 121 8.02 0.02 8.78
CA GLN A 121 7.75 -1.33 8.32
C GLN A 121 6.34 -1.77 8.70
N TYR A 122 5.68 -2.49 7.78
CA TYR A 122 4.37 -3.07 7.97
C TYR A 122 4.46 -4.59 8.06
N ARG A 123 3.61 -5.19 8.89
CA ARG A 123 3.53 -6.64 9.02
C ARG A 123 2.90 -7.24 7.78
N LEU A 124 3.46 -8.34 7.31
CA LEU A 124 2.95 -9.13 6.20
C LEU A 124 2.50 -10.51 6.68
N ARG A 125 1.53 -11.07 6.00
CA ARG A 125 1.08 -12.45 6.18
C ARG A 125 0.80 -13.07 4.81
N VAL A 126 1.24 -14.30 4.63
CA VAL A 126 0.87 -15.12 3.48
C VAL A 126 -0.17 -16.13 3.95
N ASP A 127 -1.25 -16.26 3.19
CA ASP A 127 -2.30 -17.24 3.40
C ASP A 127 -2.55 -17.96 2.08
N GLY A 128 -2.08 -19.20 2.01
CA GLY A 128 -2.00 -19.95 0.75
C GLY A 128 -1.08 -19.26 -0.27
N SER A 129 -1.66 -18.73 -1.32
CA SER A 129 -0.95 -17.97 -2.36
C SER A 129 -1.20 -16.45 -2.30
N LEU A 130 -1.85 -15.97 -1.25
CA LEU A 130 -2.28 -14.58 -1.12
C LEU A 130 -1.43 -13.84 -0.09
N LEU A 131 -0.92 -12.68 -0.49
CA LEU A 131 -0.13 -11.79 0.36
C LEU A 131 -1.03 -10.70 0.94
N TYR A 132 -1.00 -10.56 2.27
CA TYR A 132 -1.75 -9.57 3.03
C TYR A 132 -0.80 -8.67 3.81
N ILE A 133 -1.19 -7.40 3.95
CA ILE A 133 -0.51 -6.39 4.76
C ILE A 133 -1.41 -5.96 5.91
N ASN A 134 -0.82 -5.84 7.11
CA ASN A 134 -1.49 -5.29 8.27
C ASN A 134 -1.35 -3.77 8.28
N VAL A 135 -2.46 -3.05 8.19
CA VAL A 135 -2.50 -1.59 8.20
C VAL A 135 -3.22 -1.11 9.46
N PRO A 136 -2.60 -0.23 10.27
CA PRO A 136 -3.25 0.34 11.45
C PRO A 136 -4.59 1.00 11.10
N SER A 137 -5.60 0.79 11.93
CA SER A 137 -6.96 1.33 11.74
C SER A 137 -6.98 2.86 11.58
N GLU A 138 -6.03 3.56 12.19
CA GLU A 138 -5.89 5.02 12.07
C GLU A 138 -5.60 5.49 10.64
N LEU A 139 -4.83 4.71 9.89
CA LEU A 139 -4.53 5.02 8.48
C LEU A 139 -5.72 4.71 7.57
N LEU A 140 -6.61 3.81 7.99
CA LEU A 140 -7.84 3.51 7.27
C LEU A 140 -8.91 4.58 7.56
N ALA A 141 -8.99 5.08 8.79
CA ALA A 141 -9.93 6.13 9.18
C ALA A 141 -9.66 7.48 8.48
N LYS A 142 -8.41 7.76 8.08
CA LYS A 142 -8.07 8.93 7.26
C LYS A 142 -8.59 8.85 5.82
N ALA A 143 -9.14 7.71 5.41
CA ALA A 143 -9.71 7.50 4.08
C ALA A 143 -11.07 8.17 3.85
N GLU A 144 -11.67 8.82 4.88
CA GLU A 144 -12.88 9.61 4.77
C GLU A 144 -12.56 11.12 4.91
N PRO A 145 -13.11 12.04 4.11
CA PRO A 145 -14.46 12.10 3.63
C PRO A 145 -14.63 12.73 2.22
N ASN A 146 -14.43 12.00 1.16
CA ASN A 146 -15.09 12.33 -0.11
C ASN A 146 -15.66 11.05 -0.73
N GLY A 147 -16.54 10.45 0.04
CA GLY A 147 -17.29 9.27 -0.33
C GLY A 147 -18.19 9.50 -1.53
N LYS A 148 -17.62 9.39 -2.73
CA LYS A 148 -18.41 8.81 -3.81
C LYS A 148 -18.40 7.29 -3.59
N PRO A 149 -19.56 6.66 -3.40
CA PRO A 149 -19.63 5.21 -3.21
C PRO A 149 -18.97 4.52 -4.39
N ALA A 150 -18.20 3.47 -4.13
CA ALA A 150 -17.46 2.70 -5.15
C ALA A 150 -18.33 2.23 -6.35
N ARG A 151 -19.66 2.30 -6.21
CA ARG A 151 -20.63 2.05 -7.26
C ARG A 151 -20.63 3.14 -8.37
N GLU A 152 -20.44 4.42 -8.01
CA GLU A 152 -20.40 5.51 -9.02
C GLU A 152 -19.08 5.51 -9.79
N ALA A 153 -17.95 5.24 -9.10
CA ALA A 153 -16.65 5.11 -9.77
C ALA A 153 -16.62 3.93 -10.78
N ARG A 154 -17.36 2.85 -10.50
CA ARG A 154 -17.50 1.71 -11.44
C ARG A 154 -18.36 2.08 -12.66
N GLY A 155 -19.37 2.93 -12.48
CA GLY A 155 -20.22 3.41 -13.58
C GLY A 155 -19.47 4.37 -14.53
N GLU A 156 -18.70 5.30 -13.98
CA GLU A 156 -17.89 6.24 -14.77
C GLU A 156 -16.75 5.54 -15.53
N LEU A 157 -16.11 4.52 -14.91
CA LEU A 157 -15.07 3.74 -15.57
C LEU A 157 -15.65 2.89 -16.70
N HIS A 158 -16.85 2.32 -16.50
CA HIS A 158 -17.54 1.54 -17.52
C HIS A 158 -18.01 2.42 -18.69
N GLY A 159 -18.52 3.62 -18.41
CA GLY A 159 -18.90 4.60 -19.43
C GLY A 159 -17.71 5.05 -20.28
N ARG A 160 -16.57 5.36 -19.66
CA ARG A 160 -15.36 5.78 -20.39
C ARG A 160 -14.73 4.65 -21.23
N ILE A 161 -14.83 3.41 -20.77
CA ILE A 161 -14.34 2.25 -21.55
C ILE A 161 -15.24 2.00 -22.76
N VAL A 162 -16.56 2.08 -22.59
CA VAL A 162 -17.52 1.87 -23.69
C VAL A 162 -17.40 2.99 -24.72
N GLU A 163 -17.22 4.24 -24.30
CA GLU A 163 -17.08 5.39 -25.19
C GLU A 163 -15.76 5.34 -26.00
N ARG A 164 -14.66 4.85 -25.40
CA ARG A 164 -13.40 4.64 -26.13
C ARG A 164 -13.43 3.46 -27.09
N VAL A 165 -14.23 2.43 -26.81
CA VAL A 165 -14.38 1.27 -27.70
C VAL A 165 -15.32 1.57 -28.86
N ALA A 166 -16.34 2.42 -28.68
CA ALA A 166 -17.28 2.79 -29.72
C ALA A 166 -16.69 3.71 -30.82
N VAL A 167 -15.59 4.42 -30.54
CA VAL A 167 -14.94 5.35 -31.49
C VAL A 167 -13.89 4.67 -32.37
N ARG A 168 -13.48 3.42 -32.07
CA ARG A 168 -12.59 2.66 -32.97
C ARG A 168 -13.38 1.67 -33.78
N GLY A 169 -13.88 2.15 -34.93
CA GLY A 169 -14.37 1.27 -36.01
C GLY A 169 -13.27 0.30 -36.48
N PRO A 170 -13.63 -0.87 -36.99
CA PRO A 170 -12.66 -1.84 -37.50
C PRO A 170 -11.93 -1.22 -38.71
N GLY A 171 -10.65 -0.88 -38.56
CA GLY A 171 -9.85 -0.44 -39.70
C GLY A 171 -8.79 0.63 -39.47
N HIS A 172 -8.53 1.04 -38.25
CA HIS A 172 -7.49 2.05 -37.98
C HIS A 172 -6.45 1.57 -36.94
N ASP A 173 -5.75 0.51 -37.30
CA ASP A 173 -4.51 0.12 -36.67
C ASP A 173 -3.36 0.58 -37.57
N PRO A 174 -2.61 1.64 -37.20
CA PRO A 174 -1.54 2.16 -38.06
C PRO A 174 -0.40 1.16 -38.29
N CYS A 175 -0.35 0.07 -37.50
CA CYS A 175 0.63 -1.01 -37.73
C CYS A 175 0.16 -2.11 -38.69
N LEU A 176 -1.10 -2.10 -39.13
CA LEU A 176 -1.66 -3.06 -40.08
C LEU A 176 -1.89 -2.46 -41.49
N ALA A 177 -1.59 -1.19 -41.69
CA ALA A 177 -1.60 -0.59 -43.02
C ALA A 177 -0.44 -1.14 -43.90
N PRO A 178 -0.64 -1.41 -45.18
CA PRO A 178 0.43 -1.85 -46.09
C PRO A 178 1.54 -0.80 -46.09
N ARG A 179 2.76 -1.23 -45.74
CA ARG A 179 3.94 -0.38 -45.58
C ARG A 179 4.27 0.34 -46.87
N ASN A 180 4.12 1.65 -46.84
CA ASN A 180 4.68 2.50 -47.87
C ASN A 180 6.21 2.66 -47.54
N PRO A 181 7.12 2.43 -48.49
CA PRO A 181 8.56 2.40 -48.25
C PRO A 181 9.16 3.73 -47.78
N GLU A 182 8.40 4.82 -47.77
CA GLU A 182 8.89 6.15 -47.34
C GLU A 182 8.66 6.51 -45.87
N THR A 183 7.92 5.71 -45.10
CA THR A 183 7.58 6.01 -43.71
C THR A 183 8.21 5.07 -42.65
N SER A 184 9.33 4.42 -43.00
CA SER A 184 9.99 3.40 -42.17
C SER A 184 10.85 4.00 -41.02
N ARG A 185 10.54 5.18 -40.47
CA ARG A 185 11.35 5.79 -39.38
C ARG A 185 10.61 6.08 -38.08
N GLU A 186 9.34 5.73 -37.94
CA GLU A 186 8.59 5.98 -36.68
C GLU A 186 7.68 4.79 -36.36
N CYS A 187 8.29 3.77 -35.73
CA CYS A 187 7.65 2.80 -34.84
C CYS A 187 8.67 2.34 -33.81
#